data_0549e5b94dd90e7dc3b23370cd546b06
#
_entry.id   0549e5b94dd90e7dc3b23370cd546b06
#
_cell.length_a   1.000
_cell.length_b   1.000
_cell.length_c   1.000
_cell.angle_alpha   90.00
_cell.angle_beta   90.00
_cell.angle_gamma   90.00
#
_symmetry.space_group_name_H-M   'P 1'
#
loop_
_entity.id
_entity.type
_entity.pdbx_description
1 polymer ?
#
loop_
_entity_poly.entity_id
_entity_poly.type
_entity_poly.pdbx_seq_one_letter_code
_entity_poly.pdbx_strand_id
1 'polypeptide(L)'
;MRFIVLILAFFALSIFAACSEDGGMYLHVNEVTMRLEGENATFDLNYTLDTFARIYIMALGCRYLEPELISFLGGYSEVELVRADIDGASLHVKGAGKYNSGYYLFDSTPFGSIGAVRREAIPSFSVVYPGGRIRTFYNVTATQNVFSEASGTLRPSTRKK
;
A
#
# COMPACT_ATOMS: atom_id res chain seq x y z
N MET A 1 -16.00 -43.51 -24.02
CA MET A 1 -16.38 -42.26 -23.33
C MET A 1 -15.78 -42.10 -21.92
N ARG A 2 -15.81 -43.10 -21.04
CA ARG A 2 -15.25 -43.01 -19.69
C ARG A 2 -13.74 -42.76 -19.62
N PHE A 3 -12.94 -43.27 -20.56
CA PHE A 3 -11.48 -43.06 -20.63
C PHE A 3 -11.09 -41.63 -21.03
N ILE A 4 -11.85 -40.99 -21.91
CA ILE A 4 -11.58 -39.60 -22.34
C ILE A 4 -11.81 -38.60 -21.19
N VAL A 5 -12.84 -38.85 -20.38
CA VAL A 5 -13.13 -38.00 -19.19
C VAL A 5 -12.03 -38.12 -18.14
N LEU A 6 -11.45 -39.31 -17.93
CA LEU A 6 -10.32 -39.52 -17.02
C LEU A 6 -9.04 -38.82 -17.50
N ILE A 7 -8.76 -38.84 -18.80
CA ILE A 7 -7.59 -38.15 -19.38
C ILE A 7 -7.75 -36.63 -19.26
N LEU A 8 -8.95 -36.11 -19.54
CA LEU A 8 -9.24 -34.67 -19.37
C LEU A 8 -9.16 -34.23 -17.91
N ALA A 9 -9.63 -35.05 -16.97
CA ALA A 9 -9.50 -34.77 -15.53
C ALA A 9 -8.04 -34.79 -15.08
N PHE A 10 -7.22 -35.71 -15.59
CA PHE A 10 -5.78 -35.78 -15.27
C PHE A 10 -5.01 -34.59 -15.85
N PHE A 11 -5.37 -34.14 -17.06
CA PHE A 11 -4.79 -32.94 -17.68
C PHE A 11 -5.19 -31.66 -16.92
N ALA A 12 -6.43 -31.55 -16.46
CA ALA A 12 -6.87 -30.42 -15.62
C ALA A 12 -6.13 -30.40 -14.28
N LEU A 13 -5.88 -31.55 -13.65
CA LEU A 13 -5.15 -31.64 -12.37
C LEU A 13 -3.66 -31.29 -12.53
N SER A 14 -3.04 -31.62 -13.66
CA SER A 14 -1.64 -31.28 -13.92
C SER A 14 -1.41 -29.81 -14.22
N ILE A 15 -2.41 -29.11 -14.77
CA ILE A 15 -2.35 -27.65 -14.97
C ILE A 15 -2.43 -26.93 -13.62
N PHE A 16 -3.19 -27.44 -12.66
CA PHE A 16 -3.24 -26.88 -11.31
C PHE A 16 -1.94 -27.04 -10.51
N ALA A 17 -1.19 -28.12 -10.75
CA ALA A 17 0.08 -28.35 -10.05
C ALA A 17 1.25 -27.50 -10.60
N ALA A 18 1.16 -27.01 -11.83
CA ALA A 18 2.19 -26.19 -12.46
C ALA A 18 2.11 -24.69 -12.09
N CYS A 19 1.03 -24.25 -11.42
CA CYS A 19 0.83 -22.85 -11.00
C CYS A 19 1.38 -22.52 -9.62
N SER A 20 2.11 -23.42 -8.95
CA SER A 20 2.48 -23.23 -7.53
C SER A 20 3.97 -22.98 -7.26
N GLU A 21 4.80 -22.71 -8.26
CA GLU A 21 6.26 -22.59 -8.03
C GLU A 21 6.93 -21.28 -8.47
N ASP A 22 6.23 -20.34 -9.08
CA ASP A 22 6.75 -18.98 -9.22
C ASP A 22 6.01 -18.05 -8.26
N GLY A 23 6.52 -17.95 -7.02
CA GLY A 23 6.20 -16.89 -6.08
C GLY A 23 6.70 -15.54 -6.57
N GLY A 24 6.54 -15.27 -7.87
CA GLY A 24 6.82 -14.01 -8.50
C GLY A 24 5.84 -12.96 -7.97
N MET A 25 6.36 -11.80 -7.63
CA MET A 25 5.57 -10.67 -7.21
C MET A 25 4.63 -10.26 -8.35
N TYR A 26 3.34 -10.55 -8.19
CA TYR A 26 2.33 -10.21 -9.19
C TYR A 26 1.85 -8.76 -9.10
N LEU A 27 2.23 -8.04 -8.03
CA LEU A 27 1.90 -6.64 -7.78
C LEU A 27 3.19 -5.85 -7.53
N HIS A 28 3.51 -4.90 -8.40
CA HIS A 28 4.68 -4.02 -8.30
C HIS A 28 4.24 -2.62 -7.91
N VAL A 29 4.62 -2.17 -6.72
CA VAL A 29 4.33 -0.82 -6.25
C VAL A 29 5.32 0.17 -6.85
N ASN A 30 4.82 1.10 -7.67
CA ASN A 30 5.64 2.11 -8.36
C ASN A 30 5.78 3.39 -7.55
N GLU A 31 4.68 3.80 -6.90
CA GLU A 31 4.61 5.03 -6.14
C GLU A 31 3.70 4.89 -4.94
N VAL A 32 4.09 5.53 -3.84
CA VAL A 32 3.28 5.64 -2.63
C VAL A 32 3.19 7.11 -2.23
N THR A 33 1.98 7.59 -2.03
CA THR A 33 1.72 8.94 -1.51
C THR A 33 1.06 8.83 -0.14
N MET A 34 1.72 9.34 0.89
CA MET A 34 1.22 9.42 2.26
C MET A 34 0.68 10.82 2.52
N ARG A 35 -0.62 10.96 2.79
CA ARG A 35 -1.25 12.21 3.21
C ARG A 35 -1.42 12.21 4.71
N LEU A 36 -0.94 13.28 5.36
CA LEU A 36 -1.00 13.43 6.81
C LEU A 36 -2.31 14.12 7.22
N GLU A 37 -3.10 13.48 8.09
CA GLU A 37 -4.42 13.94 8.52
C GLU A 37 -4.55 13.87 10.05
N GLY A 38 -3.91 14.85 10.73
CA GLY A 38 -3.82 14.81 12.20
C GLY A 38 -2.98 13.62 12.65
N GLU A 39 -3.53 12.74 13.48
CA GLU A 39 -2.88 11.50 13.92
C GLU A 39 -3.00 10.35 12.92
N ASN A 40 -3.85 10.51 11.89
CA ASN A 40 -4.07 9.50 10.87
C ASN A 40 -3.27 9.79 9.61
N ALA A 41 -3.20 8.81 8.73
CA ALA A 41 -2.62 8.99 7.41
C ALA A 41 -3.43 8.22 6.35
N THR A 42 -3.55 8.80 5.16
CA THR A 42 -4.08 8.10 3.99
C THR A 42 -2.93 7.79 3.05
N PHE A 43 -2.83 6.52 2.65
CA PHE A 43 -1.84 6.02 1.71
C PHE A 43 -2.50 5.75 0.37
N ASP A 44 -2.09 6.48 -0.65
CA ASP A 44 -2.44 6.20 -2.04
C ASP A 44 -1.28 5.44 -2.68
N LEU A 45 -1.57 4.24 -3.15
CA LEU A 45 -0.63 3.35 -3.82
C LEU A 45 -0.91 3.36 -5.32
N ASN A 46 0.12 3.52 -6.12
CA ASN A 46 0.10 3.29 -7.56
C ASN A 46 0.94 2.04 -7.84
N TYR A 47 0.36 1.05 -8.50
CA TYR A 47 1.00 -0.23 -8.75
C TYR A 47 0.66 -0.77 -10.15
N THR A 48 1.47 -1.71 -10.60
CA THR A 48 1.20 -2.51 -11.79
C THR A 48 1.00 -3.96 -11.42
N LEU A 49 0.01 -4.59 -12.05
CA LEU A 49 -0.24 -6.02 -11.94
C LEU A 49 0.35 -6.72 -13.15
N ASP A 50 0.88 -7.93 -12.96
CA ASP A 50 1.23 -8.78 -14.07
C ASP A 50 -0.01 -9.16 -14.91
N THR A 51 0.20 -9.71 -16.09
CA THR A 51 -0.88 -10.00 -17.03
C THR A 51 -1.90 -11.01 -16.46
N PHE A 52 -1.43 -12.02 -15.73
CA PHE A 52 -2.31 -13.05 -15.16
C PHE A 52 -3.09 -12.50 -13.97
N ALA A 53 -2.43 -11.81 -13.05
CA ALA A 53 -3.09 -11.14 -11.92
C ALA A 53 -4.13 -10.14 -12.41
N ARG A 54 -3.82 -9.38 -13.46
CA ARG A 54 -4.76 -8.42 -14.06
C ARG A 54 -6.03 -9.08 -14.55
N ILE A 55 -5.92 -10.20 -15.32
CA ILE A 55 -7.07 -10.96 -15.80
C ILE A 55 -7.87 -11.51 -14.62
N TYR A 56 -7.18 -12.05 -13.62
CA TYR A 56 -7.79 -12.64 -12.42
C TYR A 56 -8.58 -11.58 -11.63
N ILE A 57 -8.00 -10.41 -11.40
CA ILE A 57 -8.64 -9.30 -10.68
C ILE A 57 -9.81 -8.72 -11.49
N MET A 58 -9.73 -8.68 -12.83
CA MET A 58 -10.86 -8.27 -13.67
C MET A 58 -12.04 -9.24 -13.55
N ALA A 59 -11.79 -10.53 -13.35
CA ALA A 59 -12.84 -11.54 -13.19
C ALA A 59 -13.44 -11.60 -11.78
N LEU A 60 -12.62 -11.44 -10.72
CA LEU A 60 -13.02 -11.61 -9.32
C LEU A 60 -13.26 -10.30 -8.59
N GLY A 61 -12.77 -9.19 -9.13
CA GLY A 61 -12.86 -7.86 -8.53
C GLY A 61 -11.63 -7.47 -7.71
N CYS A 62 -11.39 -6.15 -7.60
CA CYS A 62 -10.20 -5.58 -6.96
C CYS A 62 -10.13 -5.83 -5.45
N ARG A 63 -11.23 -6.19 -4.79
CA ARG A 63 -11.24 -6.56 -3.36
C ARG A 63 -10.39 -7.79 -3.05
N TYR A 64 -10.08 -8.60 -4.05
CA TYR A 64 -9.20 -9.74 -3.88
C TYR A 64 -7.74 -9.33 -3.53
N LEU A 65 -7.36 -8.08 -3.82
CA LEU A 65 -6.06 -7.51 -3.45
C LEU A 65 -6.00 -7.01 -1.99
N GLU A 66 -7.13 -6.92 -1.29
CA GLU A 66 -7.21 -6.33 0.05
C GLU A 66 -6.20 -6.92 1.06
N PRO A 67 -6.06 -8.26 1.18
CA PRO A 67 -5.09 -8.84 2.13
C PRO A 67 -3.64 -8.44 1.83
N GLU A 68 -3.28 -8.39 0.56
CA GLU A 68 -1.94 -8.02 0.11
C GLU A 68 -1.65 -6.54 0.33
N LEU A 69 -2.62 -5.68 0.02
CA LEU A 69 -2.51 -4.24 0.23
C LEU A 69 -2.41 -3.88 1.71
N ILE A 70 -3.17 -4.55 2.58
CA ILE A 70 -3.07 -4.40 4.04
C ILE A 70 -1.71 -4.92 4.52
N SER A 71 -1.25 -6.07 4.03
CA SER A 71 0.06 -6.65 4.37
C SER A 71 1.22 -5.74 3.97
N PHE A 72 1.07 -4.98 2.88
CA PHE A 72 2.06 -3.99 2.45
C PHE A 72 2.28 -2.88 3.50
N LEU A 73 1.23 -2.48 4.22
CA LEU A 73 1.30 -1.55 5.35
C LEU A 73 1.31 -2.27 6.71
N GLY A 74 1.71 -3.54 6.76
CA GLY A 74 1.66 -4.40 7.95
C GLY A 74 2.48 -3.94 9.16
N GLY A 75 3.25 -2.86 9.03
CA GLY A 75 3.90 -2.20 10.15
C GLY A 75 2.97 -1.28 10.96
N TYR A 76 1.74 -1.05 10.48
CA TYR A 76 0.70 -0.30 11.18
C TYR A 76 -0.37 -1.23 11.73
N SER A 77 -0.96 -0.88 12.88
CA SER A 77 -1.91 -1.75 13.59
C SER A 77 -3.34 -1.66 13.05
N GLU A 78 -3.75 -0.50 12.55
CA GLU A 78 -5.12 -0.26 12.08
C GLU A 78 -5.11 0.27 10.66
N VAL A 79 -5.15 -0.65 9.69
CA VAL A 79 -5.18 -0.36 8.25
C VAL A 79 -6.52 -0.76 7.68
N GLU A 80 -7.18 0.17 6.98
CA GLU A 80 -8.47 -0.04 6.33
C GLU A 80 -8.36 0.28 4.84
N LEU A 81 -8.79 -0.66 3.98
CA LEU A 81 -8.87 -0.43 2.54
C LEU A 81 -10.09 0.43 2.22
N VAL A 82 -9.86 1.65 1.74
CA VAL A 82 -10.91 2.57 1.32
C VAL A 82 -11.36 2.27 -0.11
N ARG A 83 -10.39 2.08 -1.00
CA ARG A 83 -10.63 1.84 -2.43
C ARG A 83 -9.50 1.00 -3.01
N ALA A 84 -9.85 0.10 -3.94
CA ALA A 84 -8.90 -0.60 -4.79
C ALA A 84 -9.39 -0.59 -6.24
N ASP A 85 -8.49 -0.28 -7.15
CA ASP A 85 -8.64 -0.33 -8.60
C ASP A 85 -7.58 -1.27 -9.20
N ILE A 86 -7.53 -1.37 -10.52
CA ILE A 86 -6.61 -2.26 -11.22
C ILE A 86 -5.15 -1.75 -11.23
N ASP A 87 -4.94 -0.48 -10.95
CA ASP A 87 -3.67 0.23 -11.03
C ASP A 87 -3.38 1.08 -9.79
N GLY A 88 -4.28 1.09 -8.80
CA GLY A 88 -4.11 1.87 -7.58
C GLY A 88 -5.05 1.49 -6.46
N ALA A 89 -4.66 1.86 -5.24
CA ALA A 89 -5.47 1.68 -4.04
C ALA A 89 -5.28 2.84 -3.07
N SER A 90 -6.33 3.12 -2.27
CA SER A 90 -6.27 4.03 -1.13
C SER A 90 -6.52 3.26 0.15
N LEU A 91 -5.60 3.39 1.11
CA LEU A 91 -5.70 2.80 2.45
C LEU A 91 -5.67 3.90 3.49
N HIS A 92 -6.54 3.79 4.47
CA HIS A 92 -6.57 4.68 5.63
C HIS A 92 -5.92 3.99 6.84
N VAL A 93 -5.00 4.68 7.50
CA VAL A 93 -4.28 4.19 8.67
C VAL A 93 -4.63 5.08 9.86
N LYS A 94 -5.26 4.49 10.87
CA LYS A 94 -5.59 5.16 12.13
C LYS A 94 -4.40 5.12 13.07
N GLY A 95 -4.16 6.23 13.79
CA GLY A 95 -3.07 6.32 14.77
C GLY A 95 -1.68 6.16 14.16
N ALA A 96 -1.49 6.52 12.89
CA ALA A 96 -0.18 6.50 12.22
C ALA A 96 0.81 7.47 12.85
N GLY A 97 0.31 8.60 13.40
CA GLY A 97 1.09 9.63 14.05
C GLY A 97 0.81 9.72 15.54
N LYS A 98 1.82 10.06 16.33
CA LYS A 98 1.72 10.29 17.78
C LYS A 98 1.73 11.77 18.07
N TYR A 99 0.75 12.25 18.83
CA TYR A 99 0.72 13.65 19.26
C TYR A 99 1.80 13.92 20.30
N ASN A 100 2.58 14.97 20.08
CA ASN A 100 3.58 15.45 21.01
C ASN A 100 3.72 16.98 20.93
N SER A 101 3.33 17.67 22.01
CA SER A 101 3.59 19.11 22.20
C SER A 101 3.21 20.01 21.02
N GLY A 102 2.07 19.78 20.39
CA GLY A 102 1.57 20.58 19.26
C GLY A 102 1.96 20.06 17.89
N TYR A 103 2.60 18.90 17.81
CA TYR A 103 2.98 18.23 16.59
C TYR A 103 2.48 16.79 16.57
N TYR A 104 2.19 16.27 15.40
CA TYR A 104 2.03 14.83 15.14
C TYR A 104 3.34 14.29 14.57
N LEU A 105 3.89 13.28 15.22
CA LEU A 105 5.13 12.61 14.84
C LEU A 105 4.77 11.28 14.17
N PHE A 106 5.26 11.06 12.97
CA PHE A 106 5.11 9.83 12.21
C PHE A 106 6.45 9.13 12.15
N ASP A 107 6.54 7.98 12.79
CA ASP A 107 7.77 7.19 12.82
C ASP A 107 7.98 6.46 11.49
N SER A 108 9.24 6.23 11.13
CA SER A 108 9.59 5.43 9.97
C SER A 108 9.14 3.99 10.19
N THR A 109 8.27 3.51 9.31
CA THR A 109 7.69 2.17 9.34
C THR A 109 8.07 1.44 8.07
N PRO A 110 8.66 0.23 8.16
CA PRO A 110 9.04 -0.53 6.97
C PRO A 110 7.79 -0.98 6.22
N PHE A 111 7.83 -0.89 4.89
CA PHE A 111 6.82 -1.50 4.06
C PHE A 111 6.90 -3.02 4.17
N GLY A 112 5.75 -3.67 4.20
CA GLY A 112 5.64 -5.14 4.20
C GLY A 112 6.05 -5.74 2.86
N SER A 113 6.05 -7.06 2.82
CA SER A 113 6.21 -7.82 1.59
C SER A 113 4.85 -8.12 0.99
N ILE A 114 4.77 -8.11 -0.35
CA ILE A 114 3.61 -8.58 -1.09
C ILE A 114 3.89 -10.01 -1.49
N GLY A 115 3.02 -10.94 -1.08
CA GLY A 115 3.26 -12.37 -1.25
C GLY A 115 4.48 -12.86 -0.44
N ALA A 116 5.11 -13.93 -0.90
CA ALA A 116 6.31 -14.51 -0.27
C ALA A 116 7.62 -13.79 -0.67
N VAL A 117 7.55 -12.73 -1.46
CA VAL A 117 8.71 -12.10 -2.10
C VAL A 117 9.30 -10.98 -1.25
N ARG A 118 10.61 -10.87 -1.33
CA ARG A 118 11.47 -9.91 -0.64
C ARG A 118 11.01 -8.47 -0.90
N ARG A 119 11.12 -7.61 0.11
CA ARG A 119 10.84 -6.17 0.04
C ARG A 119 11.65 -5.54 -1.10
N GLU A 120 10.99 -5.09 -2.14
CA GLU A 120 11.60 -4.23 -3.15
C GLU A 120 11.58 -2.78 -2.68
N ALA A 121 12.59 -2.02 -3.08
CA ALA A 121 12.61 -0.60 -2.84
C ALA A 121 11.54 0.07 -3.73
N ILE A 122 10.70 0.91 -3.13
CA ILE A 122 9.69 1.66 -3.85
C ILE A 122 10.38 2.80 -4.60
N PRO A 123 10.18 2.93 -5.91
CA PRO A 123 10.82 3.95 -6.72
C PRO A 123 10.55 5.38 -6.22
N SER A 124 9.31 5.67 -5.82
CA SER A 124 8.88 7.01 -5.37
C SER A 124 7.97 6.95 -4.15
N PHE A 125 8.33 7.70 -3.11
CA PHE A 125 7.52 7.89 -1.91
C PHE A 125 7.32 9.38 -1.64
N SER A 126 6.08 9.85 -1.65
CA SER A 126 5.74 11.25 -1.43
C SER A 126 4.95 11.43 -0.14
N VAL A 127 5.30 12.46 0.63
CA VAL A 127 4.55 12.87 1.82
C VAL A 127 3.89 14.20 1.56
N VAL A 128 2.56 14.24 1.69
CA VAL A 128 1.74 15.43 1.54
C VAL A 128 1.35 15.93 2.92
N TYR A 129 1.83 17.12 3.25
CA TYR A 129 1.55 17.78 4.53
C TYR A 129 0.22 18.55 4.49
N PRO A 130 -0.43 18.76 5.63
CA PRO A 130 -1.48 19.76 5.76
C PRO A 130 -1.01 21.11 5.19
N GLY A 131 -1.80 21.73 4.31
CA GLY A 131 -1.36 22.95 3.60
C GLY A 131 -0.72 22.71 2.24
N GLY A 132 -0.67 21.45 1.76
CA GLY A 132 -0.31 21.11 0.37
C GLY A 132 1.18 21.02 0.07
N ARG A 133 2.07 21.20 1.06
CA ARG A 133 3.51 20.97 0.84
C ARG A 133 3.78 19.50 0.62
N ILE A 134 4.62 19.17 -0.37
CA ILE A 134 4.99 17.79 -0.71
C ILE A 134 6.50 17.63 -0.54
N ARG A 135 6.90 16.46 -0.02
CA ARG A 135 8.29 15.98 -0.01
C ARG A 135 8.35 14.60 -0.61
N THR A 136 9.23 14.40 -1.58
CA THR A 136 9.41 13.13 -2.28
C THR A 136 10.76 12.52 -1.93
N PHE A 137 10.77 11.21 -1.74
CA PHE A 137 11.92 10.37 -1.47
C PHE A 137 11.96 9.25 -2.52
N TYR A 138 13.15 8.79 -2.85
CA TYR A 138 13.34 7.78 -3.90
C TYR A 138 14.04 6.54 -3.36
N ASN A 139 13.73 5.38 -3.96
CA ASN A 139 14.30 4.08 -3.61
C ASN A 139 14.19 3.76 -2.11
N VAL A 140 13.01 3.86 -1.56
CA VAL A 140 12.73 3.67 -0.14
C VAL A 140 12.16 2.28 0.15
N THR A 141 12.52 1.71 1.28
CA THR A 141 11.98 0.44 1.81
C THR A 141 11.10 0.65 3.04
N ALA A 142 10.96 1.91 3.48
CA ALA A 142 10.20 2.30 4.65
C ALA A 142 9.63 3.72 4.47
N THR A 143 8.59 4.06 5.19
CA THR A 143 8.16 5.46 5.34
C THR A 143 9.27 6.27 6.02
N GLN A 144 9.19 7.58 5.95
CA GLN A 144 10.19 8.46 6.54
C GLN A 144 9.69 9.07 7.84
N ASN A 145 10.61 9.36 8.76
CA ASN A 145 10.29 10.15 9.94
C ASN A 145 9.86 11.55 9.52
N VAL A 146 8.61 11.87 9.76
CA VAL A 146 8.04 13.17 9.42
C VAL A 146 7.20 13.71 10.59
N PHE A 147 7.04 15.02 10.64
CA PHE A 147 6.19 15.66 11.62
C PHE A 147 5.29 16.70 10.94
N SER A 148 4.09 16.86 11.49
CA SER A 148 3.08 17.80 11.04
C SER A 148 2.62 18.65 12.24
N GLU A 149 2.44 19.94 12.05
CA GLU A 149 1.84 20.80 13.09
C GLU A 149 0.38 20.41 13.29
N ALA A 150 -0.04 20.30 14.56
CA ALA A 150 -1.44 20.13 14.88
C ALA A 150 -2.18 21.43 14.50
N SER A 151 -3.08 21.36 13.51
CA SER A 151 -3.89 22.48 13.05
C SER A 151 -4.79 22.97 14.19
N GLY A 152 -4.32 23.95 14.95
CA GLY A 152 -5.02 24.52 16.13
C GLY A 152 -4.21 25.62 16.83
N THR A 153 -2.92 25.71 16.56
CA THR A 153 -2.06 26.75 17.13
C THR A 153 -1.74 27.81 16.07
N LEU A 154 -2.77 28.51 15.58
CA LEU A 154 -2.55 29.82 14.97
C LEU A 154 -2.01 30.71 16.08
N ARG A 155 -0.67 30.83 16.21
CA ARG A 155 -0.05 31.94 16.95
C ARG A 155 -0.51 33.20 16.23
N PRO A 156 -1.27 34.10 16.90
CA PRO A 156 -1.48 35.42 16.35
C PRO A 156 -0.11 36.07 16.19
N SER A 157 0.24 36.38 14.94
CA SER A 157 1.40 37.18 14.62
C SER A 157 1.27 38.53 15.37
N THR A 158 1.91 38.66 16.51
CA THR A 158 2.10 39.96 17.19
C THR A 158 3.08 40.77 16.36
N ARG A 159 2.55 41.44 15.34
CA ARG A 159 3.26 42.52 14.66
C ARG A 159 3.40 43.68 15.67
N LYS A 160 4.54 43.74 16.35
CA LYS A 160 4.92 44.94 17.08
C LYS A 160 5.13 46.08 16.08
N LYS A 161 4.34 47.15 16.26
CA LYS A 161 4.60 48.45 15.66
C LYS A 161 5.80 49.11 16.32
#